data_e745fc28a5dec3e7b9ed5a7e1d9a5652
#
_entry.id   e745fc28a5dec3e7b9ed5a7e1d9a5652
#
_cell.length_a   1.000
_cell.length_b   1.000
_cell.length_c   1.000
_cell.angle_alpha   90.00
_cell.angle_beta   90.00
_cell.angle_gamma   90.00
#
_symmetry.space_group_name_H-M   'P 1'
#
loop_
_entity.id
_entity.type
_entity.pdbx_description
1 polymer ?
#
loop_
_entity_poly.entity_id
_entity_poly.type
_entity_poly.pdbx_seq_one_letter_code
_entity_poly.pdbx_strand_id
1 'polypeptide(L)'
;MSKILFALFSLFTLVACGDTADKPTPHPQQAAPQLALSYQGKVYASGSTIDIAAIEHNFGDDTNFMEVKAGDESSPIVVFNPEAKGESSTLSSPLRYTATVTATDFSRFLWCGIEPQCKPLSQTTEIRHGELSAGKQNSPLLLECSFAPQQYTTVTATLHLQATSEKLPAVYTLRYVYAKP
;
A
#
# COMPACT_ATOMS: atom_id res chain seq x y z
N MET A 1 -34.00 -74.30 49.04
CA MET A 1 -33.14 -74.40 47.86
C MET A 1 -33.01 -72.95 47.34
N SER A 2 -31.97 -72.26 47.76
CA SER A 2 -31.76 -70.83 47.49
C SER A 2 -30.82 -70.68 46.29
N LYS A 3 -31.18 -69.94 45.27
CA LYS A 3 -30.33 -69.57 44.16
C LYS A 3 -29.93 -68.09 44.34
N ILE A 4 -28.67 -67.93 44.68
CA ILE A 4 -28.02 -66.60 44.77
C ILE A 4 -27.63 -66.19 43.36
N LEU A 5 -28.14 -65.05 42.93
CA LEU A 5 -27.81 -64.44 41.66
C LEU A 5 -26.77 -63.32 41.91
N PHE A 6 -25.54 -63.57 41.46
CA PHE A 6 -24.47 -62.54 41.52
C PHE A 6 -24.65 -61.60 40.34
N ALA A 7 -24.99 -60.37 40.61
CA ALA A 7 -24.96 -59.30 39.62
C ALA A 7 -23.58 -58.65 39.62
N LEU A 8 -22.82 -58.84 38.55
CA LEU A 8 -21.55 -58.13 38.30
C LEU A 8 -21.87 -56.71 37.81
N PHE A 9 -21.56 -55.74 38.65
CA PHE A 9 -21.60 -54.32 38.25
C PHE A 9 -20.25 -53.97 37.58
N SER A 10 -20.27 -53.88 36.26
CA SER A 10 -19.12 -53.41 35.49
C SER A 10 -19.06 -51.86 35.56
N LEU A 11 -18.09 -51.39 36.29
CA LEU A 11 -17.82 -49.92 36.40
C LEU A 11 -17.08 -49.49 35.15
N PHE A 12 -17.78 -48.91 34.19
CA PHE A 12 -17.14 -48.21 33.06
C PHE A 12 -16.64 -46.83 33.54
N THR A 13 -15.33 -46.71 33.74
CA THR A 13 -14.66 -45.42 33.89
C THR A 13 -14.53 -44.78 32.52
N LEU A 14 -15.38 -43.83 32.25
CA LEU A 14 -15.22 -42.89 31.14
C LEU A 14 -14.01 -41.98 31.41
N VAL A 15 -12.89 -42.28 30.80
CA VAL A 15 -11.77 -41.34 30.70
C VAL A 15 -12.20 -40.28 29.68
N ALA A 16 -12.66 -39.15 30.18
CA ALA A 16 -12.82 -37.94 29.36
C ALA A 16 -11.43 -37.42 28.98
N CYS A 17 -10.95 -37.75 27.79
CA CYS A 17 -9.89 -37.00 27.17
C CYS A 17 -10.43 -35.56 26.94
N GLY A 18 -10.06 -34.64 27.80
CA GLY A 18 -10.24 -33.22 27.56
C GLY A 18 -9.32 -32.81 26.42
N ASP A 19 -9.85 -32.70 25.20
CA ASP A 19 -9.24 -31.91 24.14
C ASP A 19 -9.22 -30.44 24.60
N THR A 20 -8.10 -30.05 25.24
CA THR A 20 -7.74 -28.65 25.29
C THR A 20 -7.36 -28.25 23.87
N ALA A 21 -8.39 -27.92 23.05
CA ALA A 21 -8.17 -27.19 21.83
C ALA A 21 -7.38 -25.93 22.22
N ASP A 22 -6.09 -25.93 21.87
CA ASP A 22 -5.24 -24.75 21.96
C ASP A 22 -5.97 -23.64 21.21
N LYS A 23 -6.60 -22.76 22.00
CA LYS A 23 -7.20 -21.54 21.46
C LYS A 23 -6.06 -20.78 20.82
N PRO A 24 -6.08 -20.56 19.48
CA PRO A 24 -4.99 -19.87 18.82
C PRO A 24 -4.76 -18.55 19.55
N THR A 25 -3.59 -18.40 20.13
CA THR A 25 -3.16 -17.16 20.77
C THR A 25 -3.34 -16.08 19.75
N PRO A 26 -4.13 -15.01 20.00
CA PRO A 26 -4.27 -13.93 19.03
C PRO A 26 -2.86 -13.39 18.78
N HIS A 27 -2.35 -13.58 17.56
CA HIS A 27 -1.14 -12.87 17.16
C HIS A 27 -1.40 -11.38 17.44
N PRO A 28 -0.46 -10.66 18.08
CA PRO A 28 -0.62 -9.23 18.27
C PRO A 28 -0.90 -8.62 16.90
N GLN A 29 -2.11 -8.14 16.73
CA GLN A 29 -2.56 -7.54 15.49
C GLN A 29 -1.67 -6.31 15.27
N GLN A 30 -0.77 -6.41 14.30
CA GLN A 30 0.16 -5.34 14.00
C GLN A 30 -0.67 -4.10 13.67
N ALA A 31 -0.44 -3.01 14.40
CA ALA A 31 -1.17 -1.77 14.19
C ALA A 31 -1.04 -1.35 12.72
N ALA A 32 -2.15 -0.95 12.12
CA ALA A 32 -2.16 -0.48 10.75
C ALA A 32 -1.22 0.73 10.59
N PRO A 33 -0.51 0.88 9.46
CA PRO A 33 0.37 2.02 9.22
C PRO A 33 -0.40 3.36 9.29
N GLN A 34 0.25 4.41 9.80
CA GLN A 34 -0.35 5.75 9.89
C GLN A 34 -0.55 6.42 8.53
N LEU A 35 0.21 5.96 7.54
CA LEU A 35 0.13 6.45 6.17
C LEU A 35 -0.49 5.43 5.26
N ALA A 36 -1.31 5.89 4.35
CA ALA A 36 -1.89 5.11 3.28
C ALA A 36 -1.77 5.84 1.94
N LEU A 37 -2.03 5.14 0.83
CA LEU A 37 -2.24 5.76 -0.47
C LEU A 37 -3.72 5.83 -0.78
N SER A 38 -4.13 6.95 -1.35
CA SER A 38 -5.43 7.11 -2.01
C SER A 38 -5.21 7.35 -3.50
N TYR A 39 -5.98 6.65 -4.33
CA TYR A 39 -5.98 6.82 -5.77
C TYR A 39 -7.41 6.73 -6.29
N GLN A 40 -7.83 7.71 -7.10
CA GLN A 40 -9.20 7.81 -7.63
C GLN A 40 -10.29 7.68 -6.54
N GLY A 41 -10.07 8.33 -5.39
CA GLY A 41 -11.01 8.34 -4.26
C GLY A 41 -11.04 7.07 -3.41
N LYS A 42 -10.23 6.06 -3.74
CA LYS A 42 -10.11 4.82 -2.96
C LYS A 42 -8.83 4.82 -2.14
N VAL A 43 -8.93 4.48 -0.85
CA VAL A 43 -7.77 4.25 0.02
C VAL A 43 -7.30 2.80 -0.10
N TYR A 44 -6.01 2.61 -0.23
CA TYR A 44 -5.37 1.30 -0.41
C TYR A 44 -4.60 0.91 0.84
N ALA A 45 -4.81 -0.32 1.31
CA ALA A 45 -4.04 -0.88 2.41
C ALA A 45 -2.59 -1.19 1.99
N SER A 46 -1.68 -1.24 2.95
CA SER A 46 -0.31 -1.70 2.72
C SER A 46 -0.29 -3.11 2.09
N GLY A 47 0.61 -3.34 1.15
CA GLY A 47 0.71 -4.56 0.35
C GLY A 47 -0.11 -4.50 -0.96
N SER A 48 -0.88 -3.44 -1.20
CA SER A 48 -1.71 -3.31 -2.40
C SER A 48 -0.88 -3.03 -3.66
N THR A 49 -1.42 -3.51 -4.80
CA THR A 49 -1.00 -3.09 -6.13
C THR A 49 -1.99 -2.08 -6.68
N ILE A 50 -1.49 -0.99 -7.26
CA ILE A 50 -2.27 0.11 -7.84
C ILE A 50 -1.89 0.25 -9.31
N ASP A 51 -2.87 0.10 -10.20
CA ASP A 51 -2.69 0.29 -11.63
C ASP A 51 -2.97 1.75 -11.99
N ILE A 52 -1.98 2.38 -12.65
CA ILE A 52 -2.02 3.76 -13.10
C ILE A 52 -1.95 3.74 -14.62
N ALA A 53 -3.07 4.03 -15.27
CA ALA A 53 -3.15 4.00 -16.72
C ALA A 53 -2.35 5.16 -17.33
N ALA A 54 -1.66 4.88 -18.42
CA ALA A 54 -1.03 5.92 -19.23
C ALA A 54 -2.06 6.60 -20.15
N ILE A 55 -1.85 7.89 -20.39
CA ILE A 55 -2.64 8.74 -21.25
C ILE A 55 -1.75 9.21 -22.41
N GLU A 56 -2.30 9.19 -23.60
CA GLU A 56 -1.65 9.73 -24.79
C GLU A 56 -2.01 11.22 -24.93
N HIS A 57 -0.99 12.07 -24.90
CA HIS A 57 -1.13 13.51 -25.14
C HIS A 57 -0.66 13.84 -26.54
N ASN A 58 -1.54 14.38 -27.36
CA ASN A 58 -1.22 14.81 -28.71
C ASN A 58 -1.07 16.35 -28.72
N PHE A 59 0.14 16.84 -28.96
CA PHE A 59 0.46 18.26 -28.96
C PHE A 59 0.54 18.80 -30.40
N GLY A 60 -0.59 19.31 -30.88
CA GLY A 60 -0.66 20.18 -32.07
C GLY A 60 -0.89 19.52 -33.42
N ASP A 61 -1.38 20.33 -34.33
CA ASP A 61 -1.83 19.90 -35.66
C ASP A 61 -0.69 19.60 -36.67
N ASP A 62 0.52 20.09 -36.42
CA ASP A 62 1.64 20.03 -37.37
C ASP A 62 2.85 19.21 -36.96
N THR A 63 2.90 18.76 -35.70
CA THR A 63 3.96 17.88 -35.23
C THR A 63 3.31 16.61 -34.66
N ASN A 64 3.58 15.49 -35.29
CA ASN A 64 3.20 14.17 -34.74
C ASN A 64 3.93 13.88 -33.40
N PHE A 65 3.96 14.88 -32.51
CA PHE A 65 4.56 14.74 -31.21
C PHE A 65 3.51 14.19 -30.26
N MET A 66 3.61 12.92 -30.01
CA MET A 66 2.79 12.21 -29.03
C MET A 66 3.63 11.94 -27.79
N GLU A 67 3.19 12.47 -26.67
CA GLU A 67 3.74 12.13 -25.35
C GLU A 67 2.81 11.14 -24.66
N VAL A 68 3.37 10.08 -24.09
CA VAL A 68 2.61 9.08 -23.36
C VAL A 68 3.10 9.05 -21.93
N LYS A 69 2.23 9.41 -20.99
CA LYS A 69 2.55 9.48 -19.58
C LYS A 69 1.50 8.80 -18.72
N ALA A 70 1.91 8.30 -17.58
CA ALA A 70 1.02 7.85 -16.53
C ALA A 70 1.39 8.51 -15.19
N GLY A 71 0.39 8.93 -14.43
CA GLY A 71 0.58 9.57 -13.13
C GLY A 71 0.68 11.09 -13.14
N ASP A 72 0.58 11.74 -14.31
CA ASP A 72 0.57 13.21 -14.45
C ASP A 72 -0.80 13.81 -14.11
N GLU A 73 -1.88 13.35 -14.75
CA GLU A 73 -3.23 13.84 -14.50
C GLU A 73 -3.90 13.19 -13.27
N SER A 74 -3.55 11.95 -12.98
CA SER A 74 -4.11 11.17 -11.88
C SER A 74 -3.03 10.42 -11.12
N SER A 75 -2.36 11.10 -10.20
CA SER A 75 -1.36 10.49 -9.33
C SER A 75 -1.96 10.04 -8.01
N PRO A 76 -1.46 8.94 -7.42
CA PRO A 76 -1.77 8.62 -6.04
C PRO A 76 -1.38 9.77 -5.09
N ILE A 77 -2.12 9.89 -4.01
CA ILE A 77 -1.84 10.84 -2.93
C ILE A 77 -1.53 10.10 -1.64
N VAL A 78 -0.56 10.60 -0.88
CA VAL A 78 -0.27 10.12 0.47
C VAL A 78 -1.33 10.69 1.41
N VAL A 79 -2.00 9.83 2.16
CA VAL A 79 -3.05 10.22 3.10
C VAL A 79 -2.73 9.71 4.50
N PHE A 80 -3.26 10.41 5.51
CA PHE A 80 -3.29 9.89 6.86
C PHE A 80 -4.32 8.76 6.93
N ASN A 81 -3.93 7.62 7.52
CA ASN A 81 -4.81 6.48 7.71
C ASN A 81 -5.50 6.56 9.08
N PRO A 82 -6.76 6.98 9.19
CA PRO A 82 -7.44 7.11 10.46
C PRO A 82 -7.65 5.77 11.18
N GLU A 83 -7.66 4.65 10.45
CA GLU A 83 -7.82 3.31 11.02
C GLU A 83 -6.61 2.84 11.84
N ALA A 84 -5.44 3.49 11.64
CA ALA A 84 -4.20 3.09 12.28
C ALA A 84 -4.21 3.24 13.80
N LYS A 85 -4.99 4.15 14.37
CA LYS A 85 -4.99 4.46 15.81
C LYS A 85 -6.36 4.48 16.48
N GLY A 86 -7.44 4.26 15.76
CA GLY A 86 -8.79 4.38 16.34
C GLY A 86 -9.15 5.78 16.84
N GLU A 87 -8.41 6.80 16.41
CA GLU A 87 -8.57 8.20 16.81
C GLU A 87 -9.13 9.06 15.66
N SER A 88 -9.55 10.26 16.01
CA SER A 88 -10.12 11.30 15.14
C SER A 88 -9.48 11.34 13.74
N SER A 89 -10.30 11.50 12.71
CA SER A 89 -9.91 11.58 11.29
C SER A 89 -9.01 12.78 10.93
N THR A 90 -8.56 13.56 11.90
CA THR A 90 -7.74 14.76 11.69
C THR A 90 -6.43 14.71 12.46
N LEU A 91 -5.33 15.02 11.76
CA LEU A 91 -4.03 15.22 12.39
C LEU A 91 -4.07 16.46 13.29
N SER A 92 -3.79 16.29 14.57
CA SER A 92 -3.65 17.39 15.53
C SER A 92 -2.27 18.07 15.45
N SER A 93 -1.27 17.36 14.90
CA SER A 93 0.10 17.85 14.72
C SER A 93 0.67 17.35 13.39
N PRO A 94 1.69 18.04 12.81
CA PRO A 94 2.32 17.58 11.57
C PRO A 94 2.89 16.18 11.71
N LEU A 95 2.67 15.34 10.68
CA LEU A 95 3.22 13.99 10.57
C LEU A 95 4.33 13.98 9.53
N ARG A 96 5.57 13.84 9.97
CA ARG A 96 6.72 13.68 9.09
C ARG A 96 6.87 12.25 8.64
N TYR A 97 7.27 12.08 7.39
CA TYR A 97 7.45 10.75 6.81
C TYR A 97 8.57 10.73 5.79
N THR A 98 9.02 9.51 5.51
CA THR A 98 9.94 9.20 4.42
C THR A 98 9.18 8.41 3.37
N ALA A 99 9.32 8.82 2.11
CA ALA A 99 8.89 8.08 0.94
C ALA A 99 10.12 7.55 0.21
N THR A 100 10.16 6.23 -0.02
CA THR A 100 11.22 5.57 -0.78
C THR A 100 10.62 4.94 -2.02
N VAL A 101 11.08 5.35 -3.20
CA VAL A 101 10.69 4.78 -4.49
C VAL A 101 11.81 3.90 -4.99
N THR A 102 11.48 2.67 -5.39
CA THR A 102 12.40 1.74 -6.05
C THR A 102 11.82 1.32 -7.39
N ALA A 103 12.55 1.57 -8.48
CA ALA A 103 12.17 1.23 -9.84
C ALA A 103 13.39 0.77 -10.65
N THR A 104 13.30 -0.37 -11.34
CA THR A 104 14.38 -0.85 -12.22
C THR A 104 14.57 0.07 -13.43
N ASP A 105 13.45 0.50 -14.04
CA ASP A 105 13.44 1.43 -15.18
C ASP A 105 13.35 2.88 -14.69
N PHE A 106 14.17 3.25 -13.70
CA PHE A 106 14.10 4.54 -13.01
C PHE A 106 14.21 5.75 -13.97
N SER A 107 14.91 5.62 -15.09
CA SER A 107 15.06 6.67 -16.08
C SER A 107 13.75 7.11 -16.74
N ARG A 108 12.68 6.33 -16.62
CA ARG A 108 11.34 6.69 -17.12
C ARG A 108 10.55 7.56 -16.14
N PHE A 109 11.04 7.71 -14.91
CA PHE A 109 10.28 8.36 -13.85
C PHE A 109 10.71 9.81 -13.62
N LEU A 110 9.70 10.67 -13.50
CA LEU A 110 9.81 12.02 -13.00
C LEU A 110 9.04 12.12 -11.69
N TRP A 111 9.70 12.53 -10.62
CA TRP A 111 9.06 12.69 -9.33
C TRP A 111 8.89 14.17 -8.99
N CYS A 112 7.65 14.67 -9.02
CA CYS A 112 7.30 16.08 -8.78
C CYS A 112 6.68 16.32 -7.39
N GLY A 113 6.15 15.27 -6.75
CA GLY A 113 5.49 15.37 -5.46
C GLY A 113 6.44 15.26 -4.27
N ILE A 114 5.92 15.61 -3.10
CA ILE A 114 6.60 15.59 -1.80
C ILE A 114 7.61 16.74 -1.65
N GLU A 115 8.48 16.95 -2.59
CA GLU A 115 9.40 18.11 -2.66
C GLU A 115 8.91 19.11 -3.73
N PRO A 116 9.26 20.41 -3.59
CA PRO A 116 8.76 21.45 -4.50
C PRO A 116 9.34 21.39 -5.92
N GLN A 117 10.36 20.57 -6.16
CA GLN A 117 11.01 20.49 -7.47
C GLN A 117 10.78 19.13 -8.12
N CYS A 118 10.33 19.15 -9.39
CA CYS A 118 10.32 17.97 -10.25
C CYS A 118 11.74 17.56 -10.59
N LYS A 119 12.09 16.30 -10.35
CA LYS A 119 13.39 15.73 -10.73
C LYS A 119 13.20 14.33 -11.27
N PRO A 120 13.89 13.97 -12.37
CA PRO A 120 13.98 12.58 -12.80
C PRO A 120 14.58 11.72 -11.68
N LEU A 121 14.16 10.47 -11.57
CA LEU A 121 14.89 9.54 -10.72
C LEU A 121 16.31 9.34 -11.29
N SER A 122 17.30 9.49 -10.46
CA SER A 122 18.71 9.41 -10.84
C SER A 122 19.31 8.02 -10.64
N GLN A 123 18.61 7.17 -9.90
CA GLN A 123 19.03 5.83 -9.52
C GLN A 123 17.83 4.93 -9.21
N THR A 124 18.08 3.64 -9.11
CA THR A 124 17.04 2.62 -8.86
C THR A 124 16.24 2.88 -7.59
N THR A 125 16.82 3.49 -6.58
CA THR A 125 16.14 3.80 -5.31
C THR A 125 16.38 5.24 -4.92
N GLU A 126 15.30 6.02 -4.77
CA GLU A 126 15.34 7.39 -4.27
C GLU A 126 14.50 7.56 -3.01
N ILE A 127 14.94 8.49 -2.17
CA ILE A 127 14.29 8.81 -0.88
C ILE A 127 13.94 10.29 -0.85
N ARG A 128 12.70 10.58 -0.44
CA ARG A 128 12.24 11.94 -0.15
C ARG A 128 11.58 12.02 1.21
N HIS A 129 11.67 13.20 1.81
CA HIS A 129 11.08 13.49 3.10
C HIS A 129 9.89 14.41 2.93
N GLY A 130 8.74 13.96 3.41
CA GLY A 130 7.49 14.69 3.35
C GLY A 130 6.90 14.99 4.71
N GLU A 131 5.90 15.86 4.72
CA GLU A 131 5.14 16.20 5.90
C GLU A 131 3.65 16.36 5.53
N LEU A 132 2.79 15.69 6.29
CA LEU A 132 1.36 16.01 6.32
C LEU A 132 1.15 17.06 7.40
N SER A 133 0.80 18.28 6.99
CA SER A 133 0.55 19.36 7.93
C SER A 133 -0.72 19.13 8.74
N ALA A 134 -0.79 19.70 9.95
CA ALA A 134 -1.99 19.66 10.76
C ALA A 134 -3.19 20.23 9.97
N GLY A 135 -4.30 19.51 9.98
CA GLY A 135 -5.51 19.86 9.21
C GLY A 135 -5.45 19.55 7.71
N LYS A 136 -4.28 19.22 7.13
CA LYS A 136 -4.14 18.68 5.78
C LYS A 136 -3.95 17.16 5.85
N GLN A 137 -4.87 16.43 5.27
CA GLN A 137 -4.88 14.96 5.36
C GLN A 137 -4.15 14.28 4.21
N ASN A 138 -3.61 15.04 3.24
CA ASN A 138 -3.03 14.50 2.03
C ASN A 138 -1.82 15.29 1.52
N SER A 139 -0.95 14.60 0.80
CA SER A 139 0.16 15.16 0.04
C SER A 139 0.25 14.45 -1.32
N PRO A 140 0.34 15.18 -2.43
CA PRO A 140 0.46 14.55 -3.75
C PRO A 140 1.77 13.79 -3.87
N LEU A 141 1.70 12.56 -4.39
CA LEU A 141 2.90 11.77 -4.72
C LEU A 141 3.56 12.25 -6.00
N LEU A 142 2.76 12.56 -7.03
CA LEU A 142 3.16 13.05 -8.36
C LEU A 142 4.39 12.31 -8.94
N LEU A 143 4.35 10.99 -8.91
CA LEU A 143 5.34 10.14 -9.55
C LEU A 143 4.82 9.75 -10.93
N GLU A 144 5.40 10.36 -11.97
CA GLU A 144 5.03 10.18 -13.37
C GLU A 144 5.94 9.15 -14.03
N CYS A 145 5.40 8.37 -14.96
CA CYS A 145 6.15 7.43 -15.79
C CYS A 145 5.92 7.73 -17.27
N SER A 146 7.00 7.91 -18.03
CA SER A 146 6.97 8.16 -19.48
C SER A 146 7.11 6.87 -20.27
N PHE A 147 6.40 6.80 -21.41
CA PHE A 147 6.43 5.68 -22.33
C PHE A 147 6.79 6.15 -23.74
N ALA A 148 7.47 5.30 -24.48
CA ALA A 148 7.61 5.53 -25.90
C ALA A 148 6.28 5.23 -26.61
N PRO A 149 5.82 6.09 -27.55
CA PRO A 149 4.59 5.88 -28.27
C PRO A 149 4.56 4.50 -28.96
N GLN A 150 3.38 3.85 -28.92
CA GLN A 150 3.13 2.53 -29.51
C GLN A 150 3.94 1.36 -28.89
N GLN A 151 4.75 1.61 -27.87
CA GLN A 151 5.43 0.57 -27.11
C GLN A 151 4.62 0.20 -25.84
N TYR A 152 3.57 -0.54 -26.05
CA TYR A 152 2.66 -0.99 -25.00
C TYR A 152 3.39 -1.89 -23.98
N THR A 153 3.43 -1.46 -22.74
CA THR A 153 4.15 -2.15 -21.68
C THR A 153 3.65 -1.75 -20.28
N THR A 154 4.11 -2.46 -19.28
CA THR A 154 3.89 -2.10 -17.87
C THR A 154 5.24 -1.86 -17.20
N VAL A 155 5.36 -0.73 -16.52
CA VAL A 155 6.52 -0.37 -15.71
C VAL A 155 6.10 -0.38 -14.25
N THR A 156 6.93 -0.96 -13.39
CA THR A 156 6.60 -1.11 -11.96
C THR A 156 7.56 -0.33 -11.09
N ALA A 157 7.01 0.36 -10.10
CA ALA A 157 7.75 0.94 -9.00
C ALA A 157 7.21 0.42 -7.66
N THR A 158 8.09 0.23 -6.69
CA THR A 158 7.72 -0.05 -5.31
C THR A 158 7.85 1.22 -4.49
N LEU A 159 6.81 1.57 -3.73
CA LEU A 159 6.78 2.71 -2.85
C LEU A 159 6.71 2.24 -1.39
N HIS A 160 7.62 2.72 -0.57
CA HIS A 160 7.58 2.57 0.88
C HIS A 160 7.28 3.92 1.51
N LEU A 161 6.26 3.98 2.36
CA LEU A 161 5.89 5.16 3.14
C LEU A 161 6.10 4.84 4.61
N GLN A 162 6.95 5.60 5.27
CA GLN A 162 7.25 5.37 6.70
C GLN A 162 7.11 6.67 7.48
N ALA A 163 6.13 6.72 8.38
CA ALA A 163 6.04 7.81 9.34
C ALA A 163 7.22 7.74 10.32
N THR A 164 7.74 8.90 10.74
CA THR A 164 8.90 8.97 11.65
C THR A 164 8.65 8.25 12.98
N SER A 165 7.38 8.15 13.39
CA SER A 165 6.95 7.45 14.62
C SER A 165 6.79 5.95 14.46
N GLU A 166 6.96 5.39 13.26
CA GLU A 166 6.70 3.98 12.95
C GLU A 166 7.99 3.21 12.68
N LYS A 167 7.97 1.92 13.04
CA LYS A 167 9.11 1.02 12.79
C LYS A 167 9.07 0.37 11.42
N LEU A 168 7.88 0.20 10.87
CA LEU A 168 7.66 -0.50 9.59
C LEU A 168 6.97 0.42 8.60
N PRO A 169 7.39 0.40 7.32
CA PRO A 169 6.74 1.17 6.27
C PRO A 169 5.42 0.53 5.82
N ALA A 170 4.52 1.36 5.31
CA ALA A 170 3.48 0.90 4.40
C ALA A 170 4.11 0.70 3.01
N VAL A 171 3.83 -0.43 2.36
CA VAL A 171 4.45 -0.82 1.09
C VAL A 171 3.40 -0.93 0.00
N TYR A 172 3.68 -0.38 -1.17
CA TYR A 172 2.78 -0.41 -2.33
C TYR A 172 3.54 -0.77 -3.60
N THR A 173 2.86 -1.51 -4.48
CA THR A 173 3.33 -1.74 -5.85
C THR A 173 2.55 -0.83 -6.79
N LEU A 174 3.22 0.10 -7.46
CA LEU A 174 2.64 0.99 -8.46
C LEU A 174 2.95 0.41 -9.83
N ARG A 175 1.91 0.03 -10.59
CA ARG A 175 2.06 -0.45 -11.96
C ARG A 175 1.56 0.63 -12.92
N TYR A 176 2.48 1.18 -13.68
CA TYR A 176 2.20 2.16 -14.73
C TYR A 176 1.95 1.40 -16.02
N VAL A 177 0.73 1.48 -16.54
CA VAL A 177 0.25 0.59 -17.60
C VAL A 177 -0.03 1.39 -18.85
N TYR A 178 0.74 1.15 -19.90
CA TYR A 178 0.42 1.58 -21.25
C TYR A 178 -0.09 0.38 -22.04
N ALA A 179 -1.40 0.28 -22.16
CA ALA A 179 -2.07 -0.81 -22.84
C ALA A 179 -2.49 -0.41 -24.26
N LYS A 180 -2.53 -1.39 -25.15
CA LYS A 180 -3.11 -1.20 -26.49
C LYS A 180 -4.62 -0.95 -26.34
N PRO A 181 -5.18 0.08 -27.00
CA PRO A 181 -6.63 0.33 -27.07
C PRO A 181 -7.43 -0.86 -27.58
#